data_b7326aed8566a0eb6e2e2b0b9c314f46
#
_entry.id   b7326aed8566a0eb6e2e2b0b9c314f46
#
_cell.length_a   1.000
_cell.length_b   1.000
_cell.length_c   1.000
_cell.angle_alpha   90.00
_cell.angle_beta   90.00
_cell.angle_gamma   90.00
#
_symmetry.space_group_name_H-M   'P 1'
#
loop_
_entity.id
_entity.type
_entity.pdbx_description
1 polymer ?
#
loop_
_entity_poly.entity_id
_entity_poly.type
_entity_poly.pdbx_seq_one_letter_code
_entity_poly.pdbx_strand_id
1 'polypeptide(L)'
;MKNRTIASFLMNRMKRPENRIIVLTGGRQTGKTTLARTLFPDYQFLSIEDPILRGTYARLTAAQWRELYPKAILDEVQKEPSLIESIKSVYDQWTEPRYIFTGSSQLLLLEKVRESLAGRCIIVELYPLTVPELETENWAEPVVPSPFQKLLSALDNTQEYIKSLLPDFALDPAYAKKLKAWDFYTRLGGYPALVNPELDDEDRYLWLLQYVRTYLERDVRDLAALRDLEPFVRLQRYVAFQTGAILNYSGLAQQIGISTKTVQRYIRYLEMSYQTLILPAWERNKSKQLVKAPKLHFLDYGVLQAITQKRGTPSGQEFESLVIAELLNKNAASLWMRTSFTCGPLMVKR
;
A
#
# COMPACT_ATOMS: atom_id res chain seq x y z
N MET A 1 -1.80 -8.46 -16.68
CA MET A 1 -1.71 -8.08 -15.25
C MET A 1 -0.65 -8.92 -14.58
N LYS A 2 0.22 -8.34 -13.76
CA LYS A 2 1.21 -9.06 -12.95
C LYS A 2 0.55 -9.77 -11.76
N ASN A 3 1.08 -10.93 -11.35
CA ASN A 3 0.60 -11.60 -10.14
C ASN A 3 1.07 -10.86 -8.89
N ARG A 4 0.36 -11.08 -7.76
CA ARG A 4 0.61 -10.39 -6.49
C ARG A 4 0.87 -11.39 -5.38
N THR A 5 1.92 -11.17 -4.62
CA THR A 5 2.29 -12.02 -3.47
C THR A 5 1.14 -12.19 -2.47
N ILE A 6 0.34 -11.13 -2.29
CA ILE A 6 -0.78 -11.13 -1.33
C ILE A 6 -2.00 -11.93 -1.82
N ALA A 7 -2.07 -12.32 -3.10
CA ALA A 7 -3.26 -12.95 -3.71
C ALA A 7 -3.69 -14.22 -2.99
N SER A 8 -2.75 -15.15 -2.76
CA SER A 8 -3.03 -16.42 -2.07
C SER A 8 -3.52 -16.20 -0.63
N PHE A 9 -2.96 -15.21 0.07
CA PHE A 9 -3.41 -14.86 1.42
C PHE A 9 -4.87 -14.38 1.41
N LEU A 10 -5.24 -13.44 0.52
CA LEU A 10 -6.61 -12.91 0.42
C LEU A 10 -7.62 -14.02 0.13
N MET A 11 -7.33 -14.90 -0.84
CA MET A 11 -8.20 -16.04 -1.17
C MET A 11 -8.37 -16.98 0.02
N ASN A 12 -7.29 -17.33 0.71
CA ASN A 12 -7.35 -18.25 1.85
C ASN A 12 -8.09 -17.64 3.05
N ARG A 13 -7.94 -16.33 3.26
CA ARG A 13 -8.64 -15.62 4.35
C ARG A 13 -10.14 -15.53 4.10
N MET A 14 -10.56 -15.22 2.90
CA MET A 14 -11.98 -15.10 2.56
C MET A 14 -12.74 -16.44 2.67
N LYS A 15 -12.05 -17.57 2.59
CA LYS A 15 -12.66 -18.91 2.80
C LYS A 15 -13.01 -19.19 4.26
N ARG A 16 -12.43 -18.48 5.22
CA ARG A 16 -12.65 -18.71 6.66
C ARG A 16 -13.95 -18.07 7.13
N PRO A 17 -14.75 -18.73 7.97
CA PRO A 17 -16.03 -18.21 8.44
C PRO A 17 -15.92 -16.88 9.20
N GLU A 18 -14.83 -16.67 9.92
CA GLU A 18 -14.58 -15.46 10.70
C GLU A 18 -14.16 -14.25 9.86
N ASN A 19 -13.68 -14.46 8.63
CA ASN A 19 -13.11 -13.41 7.79
C ASN A 19 -14.06 -13.06 6.64
N ARG A 20 -15.20 -12.49 6.97
CA ARG A 20 -16.26 -12.19 5.99
C ARG A 20 -16.16 -10.80 5.36
N ILE A 21 -15.33 -9.94 5.93
CA ILE A 21 -15.07 -8.59 5.41
C ILE A 21 -13.56 -8.42 5.27
N ILE A 22 -13.11 -8.09 4.06
CA ILE A 22 -11.73 -7.67 3.77
C ILE A 22 -11.76 -6.20 3.34
N VAL A 23 -10.91 -5.38 3.97
CA VAL A 23 -10.69 -3.98 3.59
C VAL A 23 -9.33 -3.89 2.89
N LEU A 24 -9.35 -3.66 1.59
CA LEU A 24 -8.17 -3.50 0.76
C LEU A 24 -7.89 -2.01 0.55
N THR A 25 -6.94 -1.48 1.29
CA THR A 25 -6.50 -0.09 1.20
C THR A 25 -5.12 0.03 0.56
N GLY A 26 -4.64 1.23 0.29
CA GLY A 26 -3.34 1.46 -0.37
C GLY A 26 -3.37 2.67 -1.28
N GLY A 27 -2.21 3.12 -1.76
CA GLY A 27 -2.10 4.24 -2.68
C GLY A 27 -3.00 4.13 -3.91
N ARG A 28 -3.34 5.24 -4.54
CA ARG A 28 -4.03 5.22 -5.83
C ARG A 28 -3.22 4.46 -6.87
N GLN A 29 -3.88 3.85 -7.86
CA GLN A 29 -3.24 3.16 -8.98
C GLN A 29 -2.36 1.94 -8.59
N THR A 30 -2.42 1.44 -7.33
CA THR A 30 -1.71 0.23 -6.93
C THR A 30 -2.38 -1.07 -7.38
N GLY A 31 -3.56 -0.97 -8.01
CA GLY A 31 -4.28 -2.12 -8.57
C GLY A 31 -5.27 -2.79 -7.62
N LYS A 32 -5.76 -2.13 -6.58
CA LYS A 32 -6.72 -2.66 -5.59
C LYS A 32 -7.98 -3.24 -6.24
N THR A 33 -8.68 -2.43 -7.00
CA THR A 33 -9.92 -2.80 -7.69
C THR A 33 -9.69 -3.96 -8.66
N THR A 34 -8.61 -3.89 -9.45
CA THR A 34 -8.23 -4.94 -10.38
C THR A 34 -7.94 -6.25 -9.64
N LEU A 35 -7.17 -6.20 -8.56
CA LEU A 35 -6.85 -7.37 -7.73
C LEU A 35 -8.11 -8.01 -7.14
N ALA A 36 -8.99 -7.19 -6.54
CA ALA A 36 -10.23 -7.69 -5.95
C ALA A 36 -11.12 -8.39 -7.00
N ARG A 37 -11.34 -7.75 -8.16
CA ARG A 37 -12.14 -8.33 -9.24
C ARG A 37 -11.53 -9.60 -9.85
N THR A 38 -10.21 -9.67 -9.95
CA THR A 38 -9.52 -10.85 -10.49
C THR A 38 -9.59 -12.04 -9.53
N LEU A 39 -9.44 -11.78 -8.21
CA LEU A 39 -9.48 -12.85 -7.20
C LEU A 39 -10.89 -13.36 -6.90
N PHE A 40 -11.90 -12.50 -7.03
CA PHE A 40 -13.28 -12.79 -6.65
C PHE A 40 -14.25 -12.47 -7.80
N PRO A 41 -14.14 -13.22 -8.93
CA PRO A 41 -14.95 -12.94 -10.12
C PRO A 41 -16.45 -13.23 -9.91
N ASP A 42 -16.80 -14.01 -8.88
CA ASP A 42 -18.17 -14.34 -8.49
C ASP A 42 -18.80 -13.26 -7.57
N TYR A 43 -18.05 -12.22 -7.20
CA TYR A 43 -18.57 -11.10 -6.40
C TYR A 43 -19.12 -9.99 -7.30
N GLN A 44 -20.26 -9.45 -6.92
CA GLN A 44 -20.83 -8.30 -7.63
C GLN A 44 -19.98 -7.05 -7.35
N PHE A 45 -19.59 -6.35 -8.42
CA PHE A 45 -18.82 -5.12 -8.33
C PHE A 45 -19.74 -3.91 -8.23
N LEU A 46 -19.61 -3.15 -7.14
CA LEU A 46 -20.42 -1.96 -6.85
C LEU A 46 -19.49 -0.75 -6.74
N SER A 47 -19.58 0.16 -7.72
CA SER A 47 -18.84 1.43 -7.67
C SER A 47 -19.60 2.44 -6.81
N ILE A 48 -19.00 2.83 -5.69
CA ILE A 48 -19.55 3.89 -4.81
C ILE A 48 -19.16 5.29 -5.34
N GLU A 49 -18.35 5.33 -6.39
CA GLU A 49 -17.96 6.58 -7.02
C GLU A 49 -19.14 7.26 -7.73
N ASP A 50 -20.05 6.48 -8.33
CA ASP A 50 -21.23 6.97 -9.00
C ASP A 50 -22.24 7.58 -7.98
N PRO A 51 -22.55 8.89 -8.05
CA PRO A 51 -23.42 9.55 -7.09
C PRO A 51 -24.86 9.00 -7.08
N ILE A 52 -25.38 8.53 -8.23
CA ILE A 52 -26.75 8.02 -8.37
C ILE A 52 -26.84 6.65 -7.71
N LEU A 53 -25.94 5.74 -8.08
CA LEU A 53 -25.91 4.39 -7.51
C LEU A 53 -25.57 4.41 -6.02
N ARG A 54 -24.65 5.28 -5.61
CA ARG A 54 -24.29 5.49 -4.20
C ARG A 54 -25.52 5.81 -3.33
N GLY A 55 -26.35 6.75 -3.77
CA GLY A 55 -27.59 7.10 -3.06
C GLY A 55 -28.58 5.95 -2.98
N THR A 56 -28.61 5.08 -3.99
CA THR A 56 -29.44 3.87 -3.99
C THR A 56 -28.92 2.85 -2.98
N TYR A 57 -27.62 2.58 -2.98
CA TYR A 57 -27.00 1.64 -2.04
C TYR A 57 -27.15 2.09 -0.58
N ALA A 58 -27.02 3.38 -0.30
CA ALA A 58 -27.17 3.94 1.04
C ALA A 58 -28.57 3.75 1.66
N ARG A 59 -29.60 3.53 0.83
CA ARG A 59 -30.99 3.32 1.27
C ARG A 59 -31.36 1.86 1.48
N LEU A 60 -30.50 0.92 1.12
CA LEU A 60 -30.78 -0.50 1.27
C LEU A 60 -30.74 -0.90 2.74
N THR A 61 -31.75 -1.65 3.17
CA THR A 61 -31.76 -2.31 4.47
C THR A 61 -30.78 -3.48 4.52
N ALA A 62 -30.41 -3.93 5.72
CA ALA A 62 -29.53 -5.09 5.89
C ALA A 62 -30.07 -6.36 5.21
N ALA A 63 -31.41 -6.58 5.27
CA ALA A 63 -32.06 -7.70 4.59
C ALA A 63 -31.93 -7.61 3.06
N GLN A 64 -32.12 -6.42 2.49
CA GLN A 64 -31.94 -6.20 1.05
C GLN A 64 -30.47 -6.36 0.62
N TRP A 65 -29.52 -5.91 1.44
CA TRP A 65 -28.10 -6.17 1.20
C TRP A 65 -27.77 -7.66 1.11
N ARG A 66 -28.31 -8.47 2.08
CA ARG A 66 -28.13 -9.92 2.07
C ARG A 66 -28.73 -10.57 0.82
N GLU A 67 -29.91 -10.15 0.41
CA GLU A 67 -30.65 -10.75 -0.71
C GLU A 67 -30.05 -10.36 -2.07
N LEU A 68 -29.81 -9.07 -2.28
CA LEU A 68 -29.37 -8.55 -3.57
C LEU A 68 -27.85 -8.68 -3.79
N TYR A 69 -27.07 -8.53 -2.73
CA TYR A 69 -25.61 -8.46 -2.77
C TYR A 69 -24.95 -9.34 -1.70
N PRO A 70 -25.20 -10.67 -1.67
CA PRO A 70 -24.63 -11.57 -0.66
C PRO A 70 -23.11 -11.67 -0.76
N LYS A 71 -22.53 -11.39 -1.94
CA LYS A 71 -21.10 -11.30 -2.19
C LYS A 71 -20.83 -10.07 -3.03
N ALA A 72 -20.16 -9.08 -2.48
CA ALA A 72 -19.91 -7.83 -3.19
C ALA A 72 -18.53 -7.23 -2.92
N ILE A 73 -18.01 -6.53 -3.94
CA ILE A 73 -16.86 -5.63 -3.87
C ILE A 73 -17.41 -4.20 -3.91
N LEU A 74 -17.25 -3.46 -2.80
CA LEU A 74 -17.63 -2.04 -2.72
C LEU A 74 -16.39 -1.20 -2.98
N ASP A 75 -16.32 -0.59 -4.15
CA ASP A 75 -15.16 0.21 -4.59
C ASP A 75 -15.33 1.67 -4.18
N GLU A 76 -14.27 2.26 -3.63
CA GLU A 76 -14.21 3.63 -3.09
C GLU A 76 -15.26 3.88 -1.99
N VAL A 77 -15.42 2.90 -1.08
CA VAL A 77 -16.47 2.90 -0.03
C VAL A 77 -16.39 4.10 0.93
N GLN A 78 -15.24 4.76 1.05
CA GLN A 78 -15.08 5.98 1.86
C GLN A 78 -15.93 7.17 1.36
N LYS A 79 -16.43 7.11 0.13
CA LYS A 79 -17.34 8.14 -0.41
C LYS A 79 -18.74 8.09 0.19
N GLU A 80 -19.12 6.95 0.80
CA GLU A 80 -20.39 6.77 1.50
C GLU A 80 -20.18 5.92 2.78
N PRO A 81 -19.72 6.54 3.87
CA PRO A 81 -19.39 5.83 5.11
C PRO A 81 -20.59 5.09 5.75
N SER A 82 -21.82 5.49 5.46
CA SER A 82 -23.02 4.82 5.98
C SER A 82 -23.14 3.36 5.51
N LEU A 83 -22.54 3.02 4.36
CA LEU A 83 -22.48 1.64 3.85
C LEU A 83 -21.71 0.72 4.79
N ILE A 84 -20.71 1.23 5.51
CA ILE A 84 -19.93 0.45 6.48
C ILE A 84 -20.84 -0.01 7.63
N GLU A 85 -21.73 0.87 8.10
CA GLU A 85 -22.72 0.55 9.13
C GLU A 85 -23.78 -0.45 8.62
N SER A 86 -24.25 -0.27 7.38
CA SER A 86 -25.19 -1.19 6.76
C SER A 86 -24.61 -2.60 6.66
N ILE A 87 -23.37 -2.73 6.17
CA ILE A 87 -22.68 -4.03 6.04
C ILE A 87 -22.33 -4.63 7.42
N LYS A 88 -22.02 -3.81 8.43
CA LYS A 88 -21.87 -4.27 9.81
C LYS A 88 -23.18 -4.92 10.30
N SER A 89 -24.31 -4.30 10.04
CA SER A 89 -25.61 -4.84 10.39
C SER A 89 -25.89 -6.20 9.72
N VAL A 90 -25.48 -6.35 8.45
CA VAL A 90 -25.53 -7.64 7.74
C VAL A 90 -24.59 -8.66 8.40
N TYR A 91 -23.38 -8.26 8.71
CA TYR A 91 -22.39 -9.14 9.37
C TYR A 91 -22.89 -9.67 10.72
N ASP A 92 -23.56 -8.84 11.52
CA ASP A 92 -24.03 -9.20 12.86
C ASP A 92 -25.27 -10.11 12.82
N GLN A 93 -26.06 -10.08 11.74
CA GLN A 93 -27.30 -10.85 11.62
C GLN A 93 -27.15 -12.17 10.85
N TRP A 94 -26.24 -12.27 9.89
CA TRP A 94 -26.07 -13.45 9.03
C TRP A 94 -24.63 -13.86 8.88
N THR A 95 -24.37 -15.15 8.58
CA THR A 95 -23.02 -15.74 8.50
C THR A 95 -22.54 -15.96 7.08
N GLU A 96 -23.42 -15.95 6.08
CA GLU A 96 -23.11 -16.28 4.68
C GLU A 96 -22.51 -15.11 3.89
N PRO A 97 -22.98 -13.84 4.04
CA PRO A 97 -22.52 -12.74 3.21
C PRO A 97 -21.01 -12.45 3.35
N ARG A 98 -20.41 -12.06 2.23
CA ARG A 98 -18.98 -11.77 2.11
C ARG A 98 -18.77 -10.43 1.39
N TYR A 99 -17.92 -9.57 1.93
CA TYR A 99 -17.69 -8.25 1.36
C TYR A 99 -16.22 -7.92 1.25
N ILE A 100 -15.87 -7.19 0.18
CA ILE A 100 -14.55 -6.60 -0.01
C ILE A 100 -14.74 -5.11 -0.16
N PHE A 101 -14.11 -4.35 0.70
CA PHE A 101 -14.06 -2.89 0.59
C PHE A 101 -12.76 -2.49 -0.04
N THR A 102 -12.81 -1.62 -1.03
CA THR A 102 -11.61 -0.98 -1.57
C THR A 102 -11.69 0.52 -1.37
N GLY A 103 -10.53 1.14 -1.18
CA GLY A 103 -10.44 2.58 -1.04
C GLY A 103 -9.00 3.09 -1.10
N SER A 104 -8.84 4.28 -1.67
CA SER A 104 -7.52 4.91 -1.86
C SER A 104 -7.13 5.84 -0.73
N SER A 105 -8.06 6.26 0.11
CA SER A 105 -7.78 7.15 1.24
C SER A 105 -7.70 6.36 2.54
N GLN A 106 -6.50 6.26 3.10
CA GLN A 106 -6.25 5.58 4.37
C GLN A 106 -7.02 6.24 5.52
N LEU A 107 -7.06 7.57 5.58
CA LEU A 107 -7.66 8.29 6.71
C LEU A 107 -9.16 8.05 6.81
N LEU A 108 -9.89 8.43 5.76
CA LEU A 108 -11.36 8.41 5.79
C LEU A 108 -11.92 6.99 5.89
N LEU A 109 -11.27 6.03 5.21
CA LEU A 109 -11.70 4.64 5.24
C LEU A 109 -11.36 3.97 6.57
N LEU A 110 -10.10 4.06 7.01
CA LEU A 110 -9.65 3.33 8.19
C LEU A 110 -10.23 3.88 9.50
N GLU A 111 -10.49 5.16 9.60
CA GLU A 111 -11.14 5.76 10.77
C GLU A 111 -12.53 5.14 10.97
N LYS A 112 -13.37 5.17 9.94
CA LYS A 112 -14.72 4.60 9.96
C LYS A 112 -14.73 3.08 10.12
N VAL A 113 -13.83 2.38 9.44
CA VAL A 113 -13.68 0.92 9.57
C VAL A 113 -13.28 0.54 11.00
N ARG A 114 -12.35 1.26 11.63
CA ARG A 114 -11.93 1.00 13.02
C ARG A 114 -13.05 1.24 14.03
N GLU A 115 -13.84 2.28 13.81
CA GLU A 115 -15.00 2.57 14.65
C GLU A 115 -16.09 1.49 14.53
N SER A 116 -16.44 1.13 13.31
CA SER A 116 -17.64 0.32 13.05
C SER A 116 -17.36 -1.18 12.94
N LEU A 117 -16.21 -1.57 12.37
CA LEU A 117 -15.87 -2.97 12.04
C LEU A 117 -14.75 -3.57 12.91
N ALA A 118 -14.47 -2.99 14.08
CA ALA A 118 -13.48 -3.54 15.02
C ALA A 118 -13.74 -5.04 15.30
N GLY A 119 -12.75 -5.89 15.03
CA GLY A 119 -12.86 -7.34 15.21
C GLY A 119 -13.67 -8.10 14.15
N ARG A 120 -14.25 -7.42 13.14
CA ARG A 120 -15.10 -8.00 12.09
C ARG A 120 -14.46 -8.04 10.71
N CYS A 121 -13.35 -7.34 10.51
CA CYS A 121 -12.69 -7.25 9.21
C CYS A 121 -11.19 -7.48 9.31
N ILE A 122 -10.60 -7.84 8.18
CA ILE A 122 -9.15 -7.84 7.96
C ILE A 122 -8.81 -6.63 7.11
N ILE A 123 -7.89 -5.80 7.59
CA ILE A 123 -7.38 -4.65 6.81
C ILE A 123 -6.07 -5.07 6.15
N VAL A 124 -5.99 -4.91 4.85
CA VAL A 124 -4.81 -5.26 4.04
C VAL A 124 -4.40 -4.05 3.22
N GLU A 125 -3.12 -3.69 3.32
CA GLU A 125 -2.54 -2.60 2.56
C GLU A 125 -1.86 -3.13 1.29
N LEU A 126 -2.25 -2.57 0.14
CA LEU A 126 -1.67 -2.89 -1.16
C LEU A 126 -0.74 -1.77 -1.61
N TYR A 127 0.52 -2.09 -1.66
CA TYR A 127 1.59 -1.22 -2.15
C TYR A 127 1.84 -1.41 -3.66
N PRO A 128 2.67 -0.59 -4.31
CA PRO A 128 3.17 -0.85 -5.66
C PRO A 128 3.79 -2.24 -5.80
N LEU A 129 4.10 -2.68 -7.02
CA LEU A 129 4.69 -3.99 -7.29
C LEU A 129 6.08 -4.11 -6.68
N THR A 130 6.37 -5.27 -6.11
CA THR A 130 7.71 -5.66 -5.66
C THR A 130 8.55 -6.22 -6.82
N VAL A 131 9.87 -6.34 -6.64
CA VAL A 131 10.74 -6.94 -7.67
C VAL A 131 10.29 -8.35 -8.06
N PRO A 132 9.98 -9.29 -7.13
CA PRO A 132 9.45 -10.60 -7.51
C PRO A 132 8.10 -10.56 -8.25
N GLU A 133 7.25 -9.58 -7.97
CA GLU A 133 5.99 -9.41 -8.69
C GLU A 133 6.24 -8.85 -10.11
N LEU A 134 7.25 -8.01 -10.29
CA LEU A 134 7.69 -7.52 -11.60
C LEU A 134 8.31 -8.61 -12.47
N GLU A 135 8.92 -9.65 -11.86
CA GLU A 135 9.45 -10.80 -12.57
C GLU A 135 8.35 -11.61 -13.28
N THR A 136 7.13 -11.65 -12.75
CA THR A 136 6.03 -12.40 -13.38
C THR A 136 5.65 -11.78 -14.74
N GLU A 137 5.33 -12.60 -15.75
CA GLU A 137 4.88 -12.11 -17.04
C GLU A 137 3.39 -11.80 -17.04
N ASN A 138 2.62 -12.65 -16.38
CA ASN A 138 1.17 -12.54 -16.36
C ASN A 138 0.61 -13.02 -15.00
N TRP A 139 -0.71 -12.97 -14.87
CA TRP A 139 -1.42 -13.37 -13.65
C TRP A 139 -1.29 -14.86 -13.31
N ALA A 140 -1.16 -15.73 -14.29
CA ALA A 140 -1.08 -17.18 -14.07
C ALA A 140 0.29 -17.62 -13.55
N GLU A 141 1.34 -16.83 -13.79
CA GLU A 141 2.68 -17.12 -13.29
C GLU A 141 2.78 -16.86 -11.79
N PRO A 142 3.16 -17.85 -10.97
CA PRO A 142 3.28 -17.65 -9.54
C PRO A 142 4.45 -16.74 -9.18
N VAL A 143 4.25 -15.88 -8.18
CA VAL A 143 5.35 -15.07 -7.64
C VAL A 143 6.31 -15.97 -6.88
N VAL A 144 7.56 -16.02 -7.31
CA VAL A 144 8.62 -16.77 -6.62
C VAL A 144 9.11 -15.95 -5.41
N PRO A 145 9.03 -16.49 -4.18
CA PRO A 145 9.50 -15.77 -3.00
C PRO A 145 11.00 -15.45 -3.10
N SER A 146 11.37 -14.21 -2.81
CA SER A 146 12.77 -13.80 -2.77
C SER A 146 13.56 -14.56 -1.69
N PRO A 147 14.90 -14.63 -1.77
CA PRO A 147 15.74 -15.20 -0.70
C PRO A 147 15.44 -14.58 0.66
N PHE A 148 15.18 -13.28 0.72
CA PHE A 148 14.80 -12.58 1.95
C PHE A 148 13.45 -13.07 2.53
N GLN A 149 12.43 -13.26 1.69
CA GLN A 149 11.14 -13.81 2.14
C GLN A 149 11.27 -15.25 2.66
N LYS A 150 12.09 -16.07 1.98
CA LYS A 150 12.42 -17.43 2.42
C LYS A 150 13.18 -17.41 3.77
N LEU A 151 14.15 -16.50 3.94
CA LEU A 151 14.87 -16.27 5.19
C LEU A 151 13.90 -15.93 6.34
N LEU A 152 12.96 -15.02 6.11
CA LEU A 152 11.93 -14.68 7.10
C LEU A 152 11.03 -15.88 7.46
N SER A 153 10.84 -16.81 6.53
CA SER A 153 10.07 -18.03 6.78
C SER A 153 10.87 -19.12 7.52
N ALA A 154 12.20 -19.05 7.44
CA ALA A 154 13.14 -20.02 8.03
C ALA A 154 13.81 -19.50 9.31
N LEU A 155 13.10 -18.69 10.14
CA LEU A 155 13.71 -18.05 11.33
C LEU A 155 14.31 -19.03 12.33
N ASP A 156 13.76 -20.24 12.45
CA ASP A 156 14.24 -21.27 13.37
C ASP A 156 15.55 -21.92 12.86
N ASN A 157 15.83 -21.86 11.54
CA ASN A 157 17.00 -22.45 10.87
C ASN A 157 17.74 -21.42 10.00
N THR A 158 17.80 -20.16 10.42
CA THR A 158 18.37 -19.06 9.66
C THR A 158 19.81 -19.31 9.19
N GLN A 159 20.66 -19.88 10.06
CA GLN A 159 22.07 -20.14 9.71
C GLN A 159 22.21 -21.22 8.63
N GLU A 160 21.42 -22.29 8.71
CA GLU A 160 21.41 -23.35 7.72
C GLU A 160 20.90 -22.84 6.36
N TYR A 161 19.83 -22.03 6.39
CA TYR A 161 19.31 -21.41 5.19
C TYR A 161 20.36 -20.48 4.51
N ILE A 162 21.04 -19.64 5.28
CA ILE A 162 22.09 -18.77 4.73
C ILE A 162 23.22 -19.58 4.08
N LYS A 163 23.64 -20.70 4.70
CA LYS A 163 24.64 -21.60 4.13
C LYS A 163 24.19 -22.29 2.85
N SER A 164 22.86 -22.48 2.68
CA SER A 164 22.28 -23.11 1.49
C SER A 164 22.10 -22.15 0.32
N LEU A 165 22.29 -20.84 0.53
CA LEU A 165 22.20 -19.86 -0.55
C LEU A 165 23.36 -20.04 -1.53
N LEU A 166 23.01 -20.39 -2.77
CA LEU A 166 23.94 -20.44 -3.87
C LEU A 166 23.98 -19.09 -4.61
N PRO A 167 25.15 -18.67 -5.11
CA PRO A 167 25.22 -17.48 -5.94
C PRO A 167 24.42 -17.68 -7.24
N ASP A 168 23.73 -16.62 -7.68
CA ASP A 168 23.10 -16.61 -8.99
C ASP A 168 24.17 -16.55 -10.08
N PHE A 169 24.00 -17.36 -11.14
CA PHE A 169 24.92 -17.37 -12.28
C PHE A 169 24.40 -16.46 -13.40
N ALA A 170 25.28 -15.65 -13.96
CA ALA A 170 24.92 -14.70 -15.04
C ALA A 170 24.34 -15.38 -16.29
N LEU A 171 24.63 -16.67 -16.51
CA LEU A 171 24.09 -17.46 -17.63
C LEU A 171 22.73 -18.10 -17.31
N ASP A 172 22.23 -17.99 -16.07
CA ASP A 172 20.90 -18.49 -15.72
C ASP A 172 19.84 -17.56 -16.31
N PRO A 173 18.87 -18.07 -17.11
CA PRO A 173 17.74 -17.27 -17.58
C PRO A 173 16.95 -16.61 -16.45
N ALA A 174 16.87 -17.23 -15.27
CA ALA A 174 16.26 -16.65 -14.09
C ALA A 174 17.01 -15.42 -13.58
N TYR A 175 18.34 -15.40 -13.68
CA TYR A 175 19.15 -14.23 -13.34
C TYR A 175 18.86 -13.04 -14.26
N ALA A 176 18.80 -13.27 -15.57
CA ALA A 176 18.46 -12.22 -16.54
C ALA A 176 17.07 -11.61 -16.29
N LYS A 177 16.09 -12.44 -15.92
CA LYS A 177 14.74 -12.00 -15.57
C LYS A 177 14.72 -11.15 -14.30
N LYS A 178 15.44 -11.55 -13.26
CA LYS A 178 15.63 -10.78 -12.02
C LYS A 178 16.32 -9.45 -12.28
N LEU A 179 17.38 -9.45 -13.09
CA LEU A 179 18.11 -8.25 -13.43
C LEU A 179 17.25 -7.23 -14.18
N LYS A 180 16.44 -7.70 -15.14
CA LYS A 180 15.48 -6.86 -15.86
C LYS A 180 14.42 -6.24 -14.92
N ALA A 181 13.86 -7.04 -14.01
CA ALA A 181 12.90 -6.55 -13.03
C ALA A 181 13.51 -5.54 -12.06
N TRP A 182 14.75 -5.80 -11.62
CA TRP A 182 15.52 -4.90 -10.77
C TRP A 182 15.87 -3.58 -11.47
N ASP A 183 16.34 -3.63 -12.71
CA ASP A 183 16.61 -2.44 -13.50
C ASP A 183 15.35 -1.59 -13.70
N PHE A 184 14.23 -2.22 -14.03
CA PHE A 184 12.94 -1.53 -14.12
C PHE A 184 12.57 -0.85 -12.80
N TYR A 185 12.64 -1.59 -11.68
CA TYR A 185 12.26 -1.10 -10.35
C TYR A 185 13.13 0.07 -9.89
N THR A 186 14.45 0.00 -10.14
CA THR A 186 15.41 1.05 -9.77
C THR A 186 15.35 2.30 -10.65
N ARG A 187 14.67 2.24 -11.81
CA ARG A 187 14.48 3.38 -12.70
C ARG A 187 13.07 3.97 -12.62
N LEU A 188 12.05 3.14 -12.47
CA LEU A 188 10.66 3.54 -12.66
C LEU A 188 9.76 3.28 -11.44
N GLY A 189 10.26 2.58 -10.41
CA GLY A 189 9.44 2.16 -9.28
C GLY A 189 8.54 0.96 -9.60
N GLY A 190 7.48 0.78 -8.80
CA GLY A 190 6.63 -0.41 -8.83
C GLY A 190 5.16 -0.15 -9.22
N TYR A 191 4.80 1.00 -9.77
CA TYR A 191 3.39 1.25 -10.14
C TYR A 191 2.94 0.35 -11.30
N PRO A 192 1.80 -0.38 -11.15
CA PRO A 192 1.33 -1.33 -12.16
C PRO A 192 1.10 -0.74 -13.55
N ALA A 193 0.69 0.52 -13.63
CA ALA A 193 0.46 1.19 -14.91
C ALA A 193 1.72 1.29 -15.77
N LEU A 194 2.90 1.38 -15.14
CA LEU A 194 4.19 1.52 -15.83
C LEU A 194 4.67 0.23 -16.49
N VAL A 195 4.08 -0.91 -16.12
CA VAL A 195 4.48 -2.23 -16.66
C VAL A 195 3.86 -2.51 -18.03
N ASN A 196 2.99 -1.61 -18.53
CA ASN A 196 2.45 -1.75 -19.89
C ASN A 196 3.60 -1.75 -20.90
N PRO A 197 3.73 -2.82 -21.74
CA PRO A 197 4.81 -2.92 -22.72
C PRO A 197 4.67 -1.92 -23.89
N GLU A 198 3.50 -1.34 -24.08
CA GLU A 198 3.26 -0.33 -25.12
C GLU A 198 3.85 1.04 -24.76
N LEU A 199 4.15 1.27 -23.49
CA LEU A 199 4.73 2.53 -23.04
C LEU A 199 6.25 2.53 -23.24
N ASP A 200 6.78 3.61 -23.81
CA ASP A 200 8.22 3.89 -23.77
C ASP A 200 8.64 4.57 -22.44
N ASP A 201 9.91 4.86 -22.26
CA ASP A 201 10.40 5.45 -21.01
C ASP A 201 9.96 6.90 -20.81
N GLU A 202 9.70 7.65 -21.90
CA GLU A 202 9.17 9.01 -21.80
C GLU A 202 7.69 9.00 -21.41
N ASP A 203 6.89 8.10 -21.98
CA ASP A 203 5.49 7.89 -21.59
C ASP A 203 5.34 7.52 -20.12
N ARG A 204 6.20 6.63 -19.64
CA ARG A 204 6.25 6.22 -18.23
C ARG A 204 6.57 7.38 -17.30
N TYR A 205 7.56 8.19 -17.69
CA TYR A 205 7.92 9.36 -16.90
C TYR A 205 6.83 10.42 -16.94
N LEU A 206 6.20 10.68 -18.08
CA LEU A 206 5.05 11.56 -18.20
C LEU A 206 3.90 11.12 -17.33
N TRP A 207 3.62 9.80 -17.32
CA TRP A 207 2.61 9.21 -16.42
C TRP A 207 2.93 9.52 -14.95
N LEU A 208 4.18 9.35 -14.51
CA LEU A 208 4.61 9.65 -13.14
C LEU A 208 4.43 11.13 -12.78
N LEU A 209 4.79 12.05 -13.68
CA LEU A 209 4.58 13.48 -13.48
C LEU A 209 3.09 13.83 -13.36
N GLN A 210 2.26 13.26 -14.22
CA GLN A 210 0.81 13.44 -14.14
C GLN A 210 0.22 12.81 -12.87
N TYR A 211 0.71 11.64 -12.47
CA TYR A 211 0.29 10.99 -11.24
C TYR A 211 0.53 11.87 -10.00
N VAL A 212 1.71 12.49 -9.89
CA VAL A 212 2.01 13.42 -8.80
C VAL A 212 1.05 14.60 -8.81
N ARG A 213 0.87 15.25 -9.96
CA ARG A 213 0.03 16.46 -10.08
C ARG A 213 -1.46 16.21 -9.91
N THR A 214 -1.97 15.10 -10.46
CA THR A 214 -3.43 14.87 -10.53
C THR A 214 -3.95 14.06 -9.36
N TYR A 215 -3.18 13.10 -8.86
CA TYR A 215 -3.64 12.22 -7.80
C TYR A 215 -3.10 12.59 -6.42
N LEU A 216 -1.77 12.73 -6.28
CA LEU A 216 -1.21 12.95 -4.95
C LEU A 216 -1.57 14.35 -4.40
N GLU A 217 -1.56 15.38 -5.23
CA GLU A 217 -1.96 16.72 -4.81
C GLU A 217 -3.47 16.80 -4.52
N ARG A 218 -4.30 16.12 -5.33
CA ARG A 218 -5.74 16.05 -5.12
C ARG A 218 -6.10 15.30 -3.84
N ASP A 219 -5.49 14.13 -3.60
CA ASP A 219 -5.76 13.34 -2.41
C ASP A 219 -5.45 14.14 -1.14
N VAL A 220 -4.37 14.88 -1.13
CA VAL A 220 -4.03 15.75 0.01
C VAL A 220 -5.01 16.91 0.16
N ARG A 221 -5.48 17.49 -0.95
CA ARG A 221 -6.51 18.53 -0.90
C ARG A 221 -7.81 18.01 -0.32
N ASP A 222 -8.23 16.83 -0.75
CA ASP A 222 -9.47 16.17 -0.27
C ASP A 222 -9.35 15.77 1.21
N LEU A 223 -8.18 15.25 1.63
CA LEU A 223 -7.90 14.84 3.01
C LEU A 223 -7.81 16.01 3.98
N ALA A 224 -7.25 17.13 3.55
CA ALA A 224 -6.83 18.20 4.44
C ALA A 224 -7.73 19.44 4.37
N ALA A 225 -8.68 19.50 3.42
CA ALA A 225 -9.46 20.69 3.09
C ALA A 225 -8.57 21.96 2.96
N LEU A 226 -7.37 21.80 2.39
CA LEU A 226 -6.40 22.88 2.27
C LEU A 226 -6.92 23.94 1.28
N ARG A 227 -6.98 25.17 1.75
CA ARG A 227 -7.29 26.34 0.89
C ARG A 227 -6.12 26.66 -0.05
N ASP A 228 -4.90 26.50 0.45
CA ASP A 228 -3.66 26.69 -0.28
C ASP A 228 -2.79 25.44 -0.21
N LEU A 229 -2.47 24.86 -1.35
CA LEU A 229 -1.68 23.66 -1.50
C LEU A 229 -0.17 23.94 -1.64
N GLU A 230 0.20 25.17 -1.96
CA GLU A 230 1.59 25.52 -2.27
C GLU A 230 2.57 25.21 -1.11
N PRO A 231 2.30 25.54 0.17
CA PRO A 231 3.21 25.19 1.25
C PRO A 231 3.37 23.68 1.45
N PHE A 232 2.32 22.88 1.15
CA PHE A 232 2.40 21.44 1.17
C PHE A 232 3.30 20.90 0.06
N VAL A 233 3.14 21.37 -1.17
CA VAL A 233 3.95 20.96 -2.33
C VAL A 233 5.42 21.33 -2.12
N ARG A 234 5.70 22.51 -1.56
CA ARG A 234 7.08 22.92 -1.19
C ARG A 234 7.68 21.96 -0.16
N LEU A 235 6.94 21.61 0.88
CA LEU A 235 7.39 20.63 1.88
C LEU A 235 7.62 19.25 1.25
N GLN A 236 6.67 18.76 0.45
CA GLN A 236 6.78 17.49 -0.26
C GLN A 236 8.07 17.42 -1.09
N ARG A 237 8.34 18.45 -1.92
CA ARG A 237 9.57 18.51 -2.72
C ARG A 237 10.82 18.57 -1.85
N TYR A 238 10.81 19.36 -0.79
CA TYR A 238 11.96 19.49 0.10
C TYR A 238 12.30 18.16 0.77
N VAL A 239 11.32 17.45 1.35
CA VAL A 239 11.55 16.16 1.98
C VAL A 239 11.86 15.05 0.97
N ALA A 240 11.41 15.19 -0.30
CA ALA A 240 11.80 14.27 -1.37
C ALA A 240 13.30 14.34 -1.66
N PHE A 241 13.89 15.53 -1.71
CA PHE A 241 15.36 15.69 -1.83
C PHE A 241 16.13 15.18 -0.61
N GLN A 242 15.46 15.01 0.52
CA GLN A 242 16.04 14.53 1.78
C GLN A 242 15.56 13.13 2.18
N THR A 243 15.06 12.34 1.21
CA THR A 243 14.65 10.95 1.49
C THR A 243 15.80 10.17 2.13
N GLY A 244 15.51 9.35 3.14
CA GLY A 244 16.53 8.62 3.92
C GLY A 244 17.20 9.45 5.03
N ALA A 245 16.94 10.75 5.12
CA ALA A 245 17.50 11.60 6.18
C ALA A 245 16.70 11.51 7.49
N ILE A 246 17.34 11.89 8.59
CA ILE A 246 16.70 12.04 9.89
C ILE A 246 15.72 13.21 9.84
N LEU A 247 14.48 12.97 10.28
CA LEU A 247 13.41 13.95 10.24
C LEU A 247 13.55 15.00 11.34
N ASN A 248 13.74 16.26 10.94
CA ASN A 248 13.82 17.41 11.82
C ASN A 248 12.67 18.38 11.55
N TYR A 249 11.59 18.28 12.34
CA TYR A 249 10.38 19.09 12.13
C TYR A 249 10.62 20.60 12.28
N SER A 250 11.46 21.03 13.22
CA SER A 250 11.76 22.46 13.43
C SER A 250 12.62 23.03 12.32
N GLY A 251 13.63 22.29 11.85
CA GLY A 251 14.43 22.65 10.69
C GLY A 251 13.59 22.79 9.42
N LEU A 252 12.70 21.83 9.17
CA LEU A 252 11.76 21.89 8.06
C LEU A 252 10.81 23.09 8.14
N ALA A 253 10.30 23.39 9.34
CA ALA A 253 9.42 24.54 9.59
C ALA A 253 10.09 25.85 9.21
N GLN A 254 11.35 26.02 9.60
CA GLN A 254 12.16 27.21 9.28
C GLN A 254 12.42 27.31 7.76
N GLN A 255 12.78 26.21 7.10
CA GLN A 255 13.10 26.20 5.66
C GLN A 255 11.88 26.50 4.78
N ILE A 256 10.71 25.97 5.15
CA ILE A 256 9.47 26.13 4.38
C ILE A 256 8.72 27.42 4.74
N GLY A 257 8.98 28.02 5.91
CA GLY A 257 8.29 29.21 6.41
C GLY A 257 6.89 28.93 6.96
N ILE A 258 6.69 27.77 7.61
CA ILE A 258 5.42 27.35 8.23
C ILE A 258 5.64 26.90 9.67
N SER A 259 4.57 26.74 10.46
CA SER A 259 4.71 26.28 11.85
C SER A 259 5.14 24.81 11.92
N THR A 260 5.89 24.43 12.96
CA THR A 260 6.27 23.03 13.23
C THR A 260 5.05 22.10 13.31
N LYS A 261 3.93 22.58 13.86
CA LYS A 261 2.67 21.84 13.93
C LYS A 261 2.10 21.57 12.53
N THR A 262 2.24 22.53 11.61
CA THR A 262 1.83 22.37 10.22
C THR A 262 2.73 21.38 9.50
N VAL A 263 4.05 21.39 9.72
CA VAL A 263 4.98 20.38 9.18
C VAL A 263 4.58 18.98 9.62
N GLN A 264 4.36 18.78 10.92
CA GLN A 264 3.95 17.48 11.47
C GLN A 264 2.66 16.96 10.79
N ARG A 265 1.68 17.86 10.62
CA ARG A 265 0.43 17.53 9.93
C ARG A 265 0.66 17.16 8.47
N TYR A 266 1.48 17.90 7.74
CA TYR A 266 1.77 17.63 6.33
C TYR A 266 2.57 16.35 6.13
N ILE A 267 3.55 16.07 6.98
CA ILE A 267 4.26 14.78 6.97
C ILE A 267 3.29 13.62 7.20
N ARG A 268 2.35 13.77 8.15
CA ARG A 268 1.30 12.77 8.35
C ARG A 268 0.43 12.58 7.10
N TYR A 269 0.12 13.65 6.35
CA TYR A 269 -0.61 13.51 5.08
C TYR A 269 0.18 12.76 4.01
N LEU A 270 1.50 12.95 3.95
CA LEU A 270 2.37 12.16 3.05
C LEU A 270 2.35 10.66 3.41
N GLU A 271 2.36 10.31 4.69
CA GLU A 271 2.22 8.91 5.12
C GLU A 271 0.84 8.35 4.76
N MET A 272 -0.21 9.09 5.06
CA MET A 272 -1.60 8.67 4.85
C MET A 272 -1.99 8.55 3.37
N SER A 273 -1.27 9.25 2.49
CA SER A 273 -1.38 9.11 1.04
C SER A 273 -0.42 8.07 0.45
N TYR A 274 0.25 7.27 1.28
CA TYR A 274 1.20 6.24 0.86
C TYR A 274 2.40 6.76 0.05
N GLN A 275 2.77 8.00 0.24
CA GLN A 275 3.96 8.58 -0.40
C GLN A 275 5.23 8.27 0.39
N THR A 276 5.13 8.31 1.72
CA THR A 276 6.28 8.17 2.62
C THR A 276 6.04 7.18 3.74
N LEU A 277 7.13 6.70 4.32
CA LEU A 277 7.20 5.92 5.55
C LEU A 277 8.04 6.69 6.56
N ILE A 278 7.56 6.81 7.78
CA ILE A 278 8.34 7.26 8.93
C ILE A 278 8.90 6.02 9.63
N LEU A 279 10.21 5.79 9.50
CA LEU A 279 10.90 4.66 10.10
C LEU A 279 11.48 5.08 11.47
N PRO A 280 10.94 4.57 12.60
CA PRO A 280 11.47 4.86 13.91
C PRO A 280 12.92 4.37 14.05
N ALA A 281 13.73 5.08 14.82
CA ALA A 281 15.09 4.64 15.13
C ALA A 281 15.04 3.28 15.86
N TRP A 282 15.94 2.36 15.49
CA TRP A 282 16.09 1.13 16.24
C TRP A 282 16.84 1.41 17.56
N GLU A 283 16.27 0.93 18.67
CA GLU A 283 16.86 1.06 19.99
C GLU A 283 16.44 -0.14 20.86
N ARG A 284 17.37 -0.72 21.63
CA ARG A 284 17.03 -1.79 22.59
C ARG A 284 16.04 -1.32 23.65
N ASN A 285 16.23 -0.09 24.12
CA ASN A 285 15.32 0.53 25.08
C ASN A 285 14.15 1.18 24.35
N LYS A 286 12.94 0.62 24.48
CA LYS A 286 11.73 1.10 23.82
C LYS A 286 11.38 2.55 24.16
N SER A 287 11.64 3.01 25.40
CA SER A 287 11.39 4.39 25.80
C SER A 287 12.34 5.36 25.10
N LYS A 288 13.61 4.98 24.91
CA LYS A 288 14.57 5.77 24.13
C LYS A 288 14.25 5.79 22.64
N GLN A 289 13.69 4.69 22.13
CA GLN A 289 13.22 4.62 20.73
C GLN A 289 12.15 5.68 20.41
N LEU A 290 11.23 5.93 21.35
CA LEU A 290 10.16 6.92 21.18
C LEU A 290 10.65 8.37 21.11
N VAL A 291 11.83 8.65 21.67
CA VAL A 291 12.40 10.02 21.75
C VAL A 291 13.37 10.31 20.60
N LYS A 292 13.96 9.27 19.99
CA LYS A 292 14.89 9.44 18.87
C LYS A 292 14.16 9.88 17.61
N ALA A 293 14.74 10.84 16.90
CA ALA A 293 14.21 11.30 15.63
C ALA A 293 14.21 10.16 14.58
N PRO A 294 13.08 9.91 13.92
CA PRO A 294 12.95 8.88 12.89
C PRO A 294 13.58 9.31 11.56
N LYS A 295 13.73 8.38 10.63
CA LYS A 295 14.03 8.67 9.23
C LYS A 295 12.74 8.73 8.42
N LEU A 296 12.73 9.56 7.36
CA LEU A 296 11.65 9.61 6.37
C LEU A 296 12.14 8.98 5.06
N HIS A 297 11.35 8.05 4.52
CA HIS A 297 11.63 7.38 3.25
C HIS A 297 10.45 7.52 2.30
N PHE A 298 10.69 7.84 1.03
CA PHE A 298 9.69 7.70 -0.01
C PHE A 298 9.49 6.23 -0.38
N LEU A 299 8.23 5.84 -0.65
CA LEU A 299 7.82 4.44 -0.85
C LEU A 299 7.90 3.98 -2.31
N ASP A 300 8.13 4.89 -3.25
CA ASP A 300 8.30 4.55 -4.66
C ASP A 300 9.32 5.47 -5.32
N TYR A 301 10.29 4.87 -6.01
CA TYR A 301 11.40 5.64 -6.60
C TYR A 301 10.96 6.43 -7.84
N GLY A 302 10.05 5.90 -8.64
CA GLY A 302 9.51 6.62 -9.78
C GLY A 302 8.76 7.89 -9.35
N VAL A 303 7.96 7.81 -8.30
CA VAL A 303 7.28 8.98 -7.70
C VAL A 303 8.31 9.96 -7.13
N LEU A 304 9.33 9.49 -6.46
CA LEU A 304 10.42 10.33 -5.94
C LEU A 304 11.10 11.12 -7.06
N GLN A 305 11.45 10.47 -8.18
CA GLN A 305 12.03 11.11 -9.36
C GLN A 305 11.09 12.17 -9.96
N ALA A 306 9.79 11.87 -10.05
CA ALA A 306 8.81 12.81 -10.59
C ALA A 306 8.65 14.05 -9.70
N ILE A 307 8.68 13.90 -8.37
CA ILE A 307 8.60 15.03 -7.42
C ILE A 307 9.87 15.89 -7.48
N THR A 308 11.05 15.27 -7.51
CA THR A 308 12.34 15.95 -7.53
C THR A 308 12.74 16.44 -8.92
N GLN A 309 12.08 15.93 -9.98
CA GLN A 309 12.42 16.13 -11.38
C GLN A 309 13.86 15.74 -11.71
N LYS A 310 14.40 14.77 -10.97
CA LYS A 310 15.75 14.23 -11.15
C LYS A 310 15.63 12.83 -11.73
N ARG A 311 16.31 12.58 -12.86
CA ARG A 311 16.42 11.26 -13.48
C ARG A 311 17.84 10.72 -13.29
N GLY A 312 17.99 9.42 -13.28
CA GLY A 312 19.29 8.75 -13.26
C GLY A 312 19.41 7.70 -12.16
N THR A 313 20.64 7.33 -11.85
CA THR A 313 20.94 6.36 -10.80
C THR A 313 20.63 6.93 -9.42
N PRO A 314 20.04 6.12 -8.50
CA PRO A 314 19.76 6.57 -7.15
C PRO A 314 21.05 6.91 -6.38
N SER A 315 21.03 7.98 -5.61
CA SER A 315 22.04 8.25 -4.58
C SER A 315 21.98 7.19 -3.47
N GLY A 316 22.97 7.17 -2.56
CA GLY A 316 22.95 6.21 -1.45
C GLY A 316 21.69 6.27 -0.57
N GLN A 317 21.17 7.46 -0.29
CA GLN A 317 19.96 7.66 0.51
C GLN A 317 18.68 7.28 -0.28
N GLU A 318 18.63 7.59 -1.56
CA GLU A 318 17.53 7.17 -2.45
C GLU A 318 17.51 5.65 -2.60
N PHE A 319 18.70 5.01 -2.71
CA PHE A 319 18.82 3.56 -2.75
C PHE A 319 18.40 2.91 -1.42
N GLU A 320 18.79 3.48 -0.27
CA GLU A 320 18.30 3.04 1.04
C GLU A 320 16.76 3.07 1.09
N SER A 321 16.15 4.16 0.62
CA SER A 321 14.68 4.30 0.61
C SER A 321 14.01 3.26 -0.31
N LEU A 322 14.60 3.00 -1.47
CA LEU A 322 14.13 1.98 -2.41
C LEU A 322 14.17 0.57 -1.79
N VAL A 323 15.25 0.22 -1.11
CA VAL A 323 15.38 -1.07 -0.42
C VAL A 323 14.37 -1.18 0.73
N ILE A 324 14.20 -0.11 1.52
CA ILE A 324 13.22 -0.09 2.62
C ILE A 324 11.79 -0.25 2.10
N ALA A 325 11.43 0.42 0.99
CA ALA A 325 10.12 0.26 0.36
C ALA A 325 9.88 -1.19 -0.09
N GLU A 326 10.86 -1.81 -0.73
CA GLU A 326 10.80 -3.21 -1.15
C GLU A 326 10.65 -4.17 0.05
N LEU A 327 11.40 -3.94 1.13
CA LEU A 327 11.31 -4.74 2.35
C LEU A 327 9.97 -4.56 3.08
N LEU A 328 9.42 -3.33 3.10
CA LEU A 328 8.12 -3.04 3.69
C LEU A 328 7.02 -3.82 2.96
N ASN A 329 6.99 -3.74 1.63
CA ASN A 329 6.01 -4.41 0.80
C ASN A 329 6.07 -5.95 0.97
N LYS A 330 7.28 -6.51 1.01
CA LYS A 330 7.49 -7.94 1.27
C LYS A 330 7.09 -8.35 2.67
N ASN A 331 7.39 -7.53 3.68
CA ASN A 331 7.04 -7.81 5.07
C ASN A 331 5.54 -7.73 5.32
N ALA A 332 4.85 -6.77 4.72
CA ALA A 332 3.39 -6.70 4.79
C ALA A 332 2.77 -8.04 4.35
N ALA A 333 3.16 -8.57 3.18
CA ALA A 333 2.69 -9.86 2.71
C ALA A 333 3.12 -11.04 3.63
N SER A 334 4.35 -11.04 4.15
CA SER A 334 4.90 -12.13 4.98
C SER A 334 4.32 -12.15 6.39
N LEU A 335 4.13 -10.99 7.02
CA LEU A 335 3.50 -10.86 8.33
C LEU A 335 2.07 -11.37 8.30
N TRP A 336 1.32 -11.05 7.25
CA TRP A 336 -0.03 -11.57 7.05
C TRP A 336 -0.05 -13.09 6.85
N MET A 337 0.94 -13.67 6.17
CA MET A 337 1.05 -15.13 6.03
C MET A 337 1.35 -15.81 7.38
N ARG A 338 2.16 -15.20 8.26
CA ARG A 338 2.51 -15.77 9.58
C ARG A 338 1.38 -15.72 10.58
N THR A 339 0.59 -14.65 10.62
CA THR A 339 -0.59 -14.58 11.50
C THR A 339 -1.65 -15.64 11.16
N SER A 340 -1.52 -16.35 10.03
CA SER A 340 -2.37 -17.49 9.71
C SER A 340 -2.04 -18.77 10.50
N PHE A 341 -0.86 -18.87 11.12
CA PHE A 341 -0.42 -20.04 11.88
C PHE A 341 -0.52 -19.89 13.40
N THR A 342 -0.64 -18.65 13.90
CA THR A 342 -0.83 -18.40 15.34
C THR A 342 -2.10 -17.60 15.55
N CYS A 343 -3.14 -18.26 16.06
CA CYS A 343 -4.35 -17.61 16.55
C CYS A 343 -3.99 -16.70 17.72
N GLY A 344 -3.93 -15.39 17.48
CA GLY A 344 -3.82 -14.37 18.49
C GLY A 344 -3.78 -12.98 17.83
N PRO A 345 -4.51 -11.99 18.32
CA PRO A 345 -4.45 -10.66 17.75
C PRO A 345 -3.07 -10.06 18.03
N LEU A 346 -2.22 -9.99 17.02
CA LEU A 346 -1.09 -9.07 17.05
C LEU A 346 -1.64 -7.65 17.02
N MET A 347 -1.96 -7.15 18.21
CA MET A 347 -2.07 -5.71 18.40
C MET A 347 -0.72 -5.12 18.00
N VAL A 348 -0.65 -4.44 16.86
CA VAL A 348 0.35 -3.42 16.63
C VAL A 348 0.09 -2.36 17.71
N LYS A 349 0.71 -2.54 18.87
CA LYS A 349 0.75 -1.50 19.87
C LYS A 349 1.52 -0.35 19.27
N ARG A 350 0.87 0.83 19.28
CA ARG A 350 1.38 2.15 18.96
C ARG A 350 2.82 2.39 19.44
#